data_be335eb549d07bde43b2360fe1dafc35
#
_entry.id   be335eb549d07bde43b2360fe1dafc35
#
_cell.length_a   1.000
_cell.length_b   1.000
_cell.length_c   1.000
_cell.angle_alpha   90.00
_cell.angle_beta   90.00
_cell.angle_gamma   90.00
#
_symmetry.space_group_name_H-M   'P 1'
#
loop_
_entity.id
_entity.type
_entity.pdbx_description
1 polymer ?
#
loop_
_entity_poly.entity_id
_entity_poly.type
_entity_poly.pdbx_seq_one_letter_code
_entity_poly.pdbx_strand_id
1 'polypeptide(L)'
;EVMNRGGVILYPTDTIWGIGCDATSEEAVRKVYEIKRRSDAKALITLIDSEAKLQFYVPDVPDVAWDLIELSEKPLTIIYDHARNLAPNLLAEDGSAGIRLTREEFSRNLCMRMKRAIVSTSANVSGEPSPRSFSDISPDVLQAVDYVCTSRREESTNPPASSIIKLGAG
;
A
#
# COMPACT_ATOMS: atom_id res chain seq x y z
N GLU A 1 0.68 -14.63 8.07
CA GLU A 1 1.53 -15.80 7.81
C GLU A 1 2.03 -15.84 6.36
N VAL A 2 1.11 -15.75 5.39
CA VAL A 2 1.47 -15.78 3.96
C VAL A 2 2.44 -14.65 3.61
N MET A 3 2.19 -13.43 4.08
CA MET A 3 3.05 -12.28 3.79
C MET A 3 4.44 -12.42 4.42
N ASN A 4 4.54 -13.05 5.60
CA ASN A 4 5.84 -13.28 6.24
C ASN A 4 6.72 -14.24 5.45
N ARG A 5 6.14 -15.04 4.58
CA ARG A 5 6.86 -15.96 3.69
C ARG A 5 7.19 -15.34 2.33
N GLY A 6 6.95 -14.05 2.17
CA GLY A 6 7.13 -13.36 0.89
C GLY A 6 5.96 -13.51 -0.07
N GLY A 7 4.80 -13.93 0.43
CA GLY A 7 3.60 -14.09 -0.37
C GLY A 7 2.84 -12.79 -0.60
N VAL A 8 1.97 -12.80 -1.59
CA VAL A 8 1.12 -11.67 -1.98
C VAL A 8 -0.31 -12.00 -1.63
N ILE A 9 -1.03 -11.06 -1.03
CA ILE A 9 -2.42 -11.25 -0.65
C ILE A 9 -3.33 -10.24 -1.33
N LEU A 10 -4.60 -10.63 -1.45
CA LEU A 10 -5.69 -9.76 -1.86
C LEU A 10 -6.51 -9.43 -0.63
N TYR A 11 -6.72 -8.15 -0.32
CA TYR A 11 -7.35 -7.73 0.92
C TYR A 11 -8.14 -6.44 0.78
N PRO A 12 -9.16 -6.22 1.65
CA PRO A 12 -9.90 -4.96 1.65
C PRO A 12 -9.10 -3.86 2.35
N THR A 13 -9.19 -2.64 1.83
CA THR A 13 -8.51 -1.47 2.39
C THR A 13 -9.51 -0.36 2.72
N ASP A 14 -8.99 0.81 3.08
CA ASP A 14 -9.78 2.02 3.33
C ASP A 14 -10.28 2.67 2.03
N THR A 15 -9.87 2.19 0.89
CA THR A 15 -10.31 2.69 -0.42
C THR A 15 -10.99 1.58 -1.22
N ILE A 16 -10.20 0.74 -1.88
CA ILE A 16 -10.70 -0.36 -2.71
C ILE A 16 -9.97 -1.65 -2.31
N TRP A 17 -10.41 -2.78 -2.85
CA TRP A 17 -9.64 -4.02 -2.68
C TRP A 17 -8.24 -3.84 -3.24
N GLY A 18 -7.25 -4.29 -2.50
CA GLY A 18 -5.85 -4.11 -2.82
C GLY A 18 -5.07 -5.40 -2.88
N ILE A 19 -3.97 -5.35 -3.60
CA ILE A 19 -2.94 -6.38 -3.59
C ILE A 19 -1.85 -5.89 -2.65
N GLY A 20 -1.44 -6.75 -1.73
CA GLY A 20 -0.45 -6.36 -0.73
C GLY A 20 0.60 -7.42 -0.48
N CYS A 21 1.73 -6.96 0.02
CA CYS A 21 2.84 -7.83 0.41
C CYS A 21 3.71 -7.10 1.44
N ASP A 22 4.72 -7.78 1.96
CA ASP A 22 5.71 -7.18 2.83
C ASP A 22 6.52 -6.12 2.05
N ALA A 23 6.41 -4.86 2.45
CA ALA A 23 7.08 -3.76 1.78
C ALA A 23 8.61 -3.80 1.94
N THR A 24 9.15 -4.65 2.81
CA THR A 24 10.58 -4.81 3.04
C THR A 24 11.18 -5.97 2.22
N SER A 25 10.35 -6.76 1.55
CA SER A 25 10.77 -7.92 0.76
C SER A 25 10.82 -7.57 -0.72
N GLU A 26 12.03 -7.51 -1.28
CA GLU A 26 12.24 -7.26 -2.70
C GLU A 26 11.56 -8.31 -3.57
N GLU A 27 11.62 -9.57 -3.16
CA GLU A 27 10.99 -10.67 -3.90
C GLU A 27 9.47 -10.54 -3.93
N ALA A 28 8.86 -10.21 -2.79
CA ALA A 28 7.40 -10.03 -2.71
C ALA A 28 6.95 -8.83 -3.54
N VAL A 29 7.68 -7.72 -3.50
CA VAL A 29 7.38 -6.54 -4.31
C VAL A 29 7.47 -6.87 -5.80
N ARG A 30 8.47 -7.65 -6.21
CA ARG A 30 8.60 -8.11 -7.60
C ARG A 30 7.37 -8.90 -8.04
N LYS A 31 6.84 -9.77 -7.19
CA LYS A 31 5.62 -10.54 -7.50
C LYS A 31 4.43 -9.61 -7.74
N VAL A 32 4.30 -8.53 -6.96
CA VAL A 32 3.25 -7.54 -7.17
C VAL A 32 3.38 -6.90 -8.54
N TYR A 33 4.59 -6.51 -8.95
CA TYR A 33 4.80 -5.96 -10.28
C TYR A 33 4.41 -6.95 -11.37
N GLU A 34 4.72 -8.22 -11.20
CA GLU A 34 4.34 -9.26 -12.17
C GLU A 34 2.82 -9.37 -12.29
N ILE A 35 2.09 -9.35 -11.17
CA ILE A 35 0.62 -9.39 -11.15
C ILE A 35 0.03 -8.16 -11.85
N LYS A 36 0.60 -7.00 -11.56
CA LYS A 36 0.17 -5.74 -12.17
C LYS A 36 0.60 -5.62 -13.63
N ARG A 37 1.52 -6.45 -14.09
CA ARG A 37 2.14 -6.40 -15.41
C ARG A 37 2.81 -5.07 -15.69
N ARG A 38 3.48 -4.53 -14.68
CA ARG A 38 4.26 -3.30 -14.79
C ARG A 38 5.40 -3.30 -13.77
N SER A 39 6.44 -2.53 -14.06
CA SER A 39 7.62 -2.39 -13.20
C SER A 39 7.77 -0.98 -12.61
N ASP A 40 6.75 -0.15 -12.73
CA ASP A 40 6.79 1.25 -12.29
C ASP A 40 6.35 1.38 -10.83
N ALA A 41 7.28 1.81 -9.98
CA ALA A 41 7.03 1.99 -8.54
C ALA A 41 5.96 3.05 -8.22
N LYS A 42 5.61 3.93 -9.16
CA LYS A 42 4.66 5.02 -8.92
C LYS A 42 3.27 4.54 -8.52
N ALA A 43 2.89 3.32 -8.90
CA ALA A 43 1.56 2.79 -8.60
C ALA A 43 1.48 2.10 -7.25
N LEU A 44 2.60 1.89 -6.58
CA LEU A 44 2.62 1.16 -5.32
C LEU A 44 2.67 2.14 -4.15
N ILE A 45 1.80 1.90 -3.17
CA ILE A 45 1.72 2.69 -1.95
C ILE A 45 2.16 1.81 -0.80
N THR A 46 2.88 2.39 0.15
CA THR A 46 3.28 1.72 1.38
C THR A 46 2.32 2.12 2.50
N LEU A 47 1.75 1.14 3.20
CA LEU A 47 0.87 1.38 4.34
C LEU A 47 1.62 1.14 5.64
N ILE A 48 1.37 2.02 6.60
CA ILE A 48 1.84 1.89 7.98
C ILE A 48 0.68 2.12 8.93
N ASP A 49 0.79 1.64 10.17
CA ASP A 49 -0.28 1.74 11.17
C ASP A 49 0.01 2.75 12.28
N SER A 50 1.20 3.34 12.31
CA SER A 50 1.57 4.29 13.36
C SER A 50 2.57 5.33 12.89
N GLU A 51 2.57 6.47 13.57
CA GLU A 51 3.54 7.54 13.31
C GLU A 51 4.97 7.12 13.63
N ALA A 52 5.15 6.26 14.63
CA ALA A 52 6.48 5.75 14.97
C ALA A 52 7.12 4.97 13.83
N LYS A 53 6.32 4.20 13.09
CA LYS A 53 6.81 3.47 11.91
C LYS A 53 7.21 4.41 10.79
N LEU A 54 6.56 5.56 10.66
CA LEU A 54 6.94 6.53 9.64
C LEU A 54 8.39 6.98 9.81
N GLN A 55 8.80 7.28 11.04
CA GLN A 55 10.19 7.69 11.31
C GLN A 55 11.19 6.58 11.02
N PHE A 56 10.77 5.33 11.17
CA PHE A 56 11.63 4.18 10.84
C PHE A 56 11.93 4.11 9.33
N TYR A 57 10.95 4.48 8.49
CA TYR A 57 11.10 4.40 7.03
C TYR A 57 11.54 5.71 6.39
N VAL A 58 11.31 6.83 7.06
CA VAL A 58 11.67 8.16 6.54
C VAL A 58 12.47 8.89 7.63
N PRO A 59 13.81 9.00 7.48
CA PRO A 59 14.63 9.60 8.53
C PRO A 59 14.30 11.07 8.78
N ASP A 60 13.96 11.82 7.74
CA ASP A 60 13.69 13.26 7.83
C ASP A 60 12.24 13.54 7.39
N VAL A 61 11.29 13.37 8.31
CA VAL A 61 9.90 13.69 8.05
C VAL A 61 9.71 15.21 8.21
N PRO A 62 9.28 15.92 7.15
CA PRO A 62 9.00 17.37 7.28
C PRO A 62 7.91 17.62 8.30
N ASP A 63 8.02 18.71 9.07
CA ASP A 63 7.04 19.06 10.11
C ASP A 63 5.62 19.16 9.56
N VAL A 64 5.47 19.69 8.35
CA VAL A 64 4.16 19.82 7.71
C VAL A 64 3.48 18.46 7.49
N ALA A 65 4.25 17.39 7.33
CA ALA A 65 3.70 16.05 7.14
C ALA A 65 2.87 15.62 8.35
N TRP A 66 3.36 15.88 9.56
CA TRP A 66 2.63 15.54 10.79
C TRP A 66 1.28 16.24 10.86
N ASP A 67 1.26 17.54 10.51
CA ASP A 67 0.02 18.32 10.49
C ASP A 67 -0.95 17.79 9.44
N LEU A 68 -0.46 17.46 8.25
CA LEU A 68 -1.31 16.92 7.19
C LEU A 68 -1.92 15.57 7.57
N ILE A 69 -1.14 14.70 8.20
CA ILE A 69 -1.63 13.40 8.66
C ILE A 69 -2.70 13.57 9.73
N GLU A 70 -2.46 14.45 10.71
CA GLU A 70 -3.38 14.67 11.81
C GLU A 70 -4.71 15.28 11.35
N LEU A 71 -4.65 16.24 10.43
CA LEU A 71 -5.81 16.98 9.97
C LEU A 71 -6.59 16.29 8.85
N SER A 72 -6.02 15.28 8.23
CA SER A 72 -6.67 14.62 7.10
C SER A 72 -7.84 13.75 7.54
N GLU A 73 -9.02 14.00 6.98
CA GLU A 73 -10.21 13.17 7.20
C GLU A 73 -10.33 12.05 6.16
N LYS A 74 -9.61 12.17 5.05
CA LYS A 74 -9.62 11.21 3.94
C LYS A 74 -8.29 10.47 3.89
N PRO A 75 -8.25 9.29 3.25
CA PRO A 75 -6.98 8.60 3.04
C PRO A 75 -5.97 9.52 2.35
N LEU A 76 -4.82 9.68 2.97
CA LEU A 76 -3.77 10.59 2.49
C LEU A 76 -2.47 9.84 2.30
N THR A 77 -1.96 9.84 1.07
CA THR A 77 -0.63 9.32 0.75
C THR A 77 0.32 10.49 0.57
N ILE A 78 1.43 10.46 1.28
CA ILE A 78 2.48 11.48 1.13
C ILE A 78 3.71 10.81 0.53
N ILE A 79 4.27 11.43 -0.50
CA ILE A 79 5.49 10.97 -1.13
C ILE A 79 6.66 11.66 -0.43
N TYR A 80 7.52 10.86 0.22
CA TYR A 80 8.66 11.35 0.98
C TYR A 80 9.95 11.08 0.22
N ASP A 81 10.88 12.02 0.28
CA ASP A 81 12.24 11.81 -0.24
C ASP A 81 13.05 10.95 0.72
N HIS A 82 14.03 10.24 0.19
CA HIS A 82 15.01 9.49 0.98
C HIS A 82 14.41 8.48 1.96
N ALA A 83 13.43 7.69 1.48
CA ALA A 83 12.89 6.58 2.26
C ALA A 83 13.96 5.48 2.44
N ARG A 84 13.85 4.74 3.54
CA ARG A 84 14.80 3.67 3.88
C ARG A 84 14.07 2.46 4.46
N ASN A 85 14.80 1.38 4.66
CA ASN A 85 14.27 0.14 5.27
C ASN A 85 13.11 -0.49 4.49
N LEU A 86 12.93 -0.09 3.25
CA LEU A 86 11.96 -0.66 2.32
C LEU A 86 12.70 -1.41 1.21
N ALA A 87 11.97 -2.29 0.51
CA ALA A 87 12.57 -3.01 -0.62
C ALA A 87 13.09 -2.02 -1.67
N PRO A 88 14.29 -2.22 -2.21
CA PRO A 88 14.86 -1.27 -3.18
C PRO A 88 13.99 -1.04 -4.42
N ASN A 89 13.31 -2.09 -4.88
CA ASN A 89 12.44 -2.00 -6.05
C ASN A 89 11.10 -1.33 -5.77
N LEU A 90 10.81 -1.00 -4.51
CA LEU A 90 9.63 -0.23 -4.11
C LEU A 90 9.88 1.27 -4.23
N LEU A 91 11.12 1.70 -4.13
CA LEU A 91 11.49 3.10 -4.20
C LEU A 91 11.51 3.59 -5.65
N ALA A 92 11.11 4.86 -5.85
CA ALA A 92 11.26 5.51 -7.15
C ALA A 92 12.76 5.76 -7.43
N GLU A 93 13.07 6.18 -8.66
CA GLU A 93 14.47 6.42 -9.06
C GLU A 93 15.18 7.44 -8.17
N ASP A 94 14.44 8.43 -7.66
CA ASP A 94 14.97 9.45 -6.78
C ASP A 94 15.03 9.03 -5.30
N GLY A 95 14.69 7.77 -4.99
CA GLY A 95 14.68 7.25 -3.63
C GLY A 95 13.42 7.58 -2.84
N SER A 96 12.41 8.17 -3.49
CA SER A 96 11.16 8.53 -2.83
C SER A 96 10.20 7.33 -2.73
N ALA A 97 9.27 7.41 -1.77
CA ALA A 97 8.22 6.42 -1.61
C ALA A 97 6.94 7.08 -1.14
N GLY A 98 5.81 6.61 -1.66
CA GLY A 98 4.49 7.05 -1.20
C GLY A 98 4.07 6.22 0.00
N ILE A 99 3.84 6.87 1.13
CA ILE A 99 3.49 6.21 2.39
C ILE A 99 2.18 6.79 2.91
N ARG A 100 1.27 5.90 3.30
CA ARG A 100 -0.01 6.28 3.89
C ARG A 100 -0.17 5.62 5.26
N LEU A 101 -0.49 6.43 6.27
CA LEU A 101 -0.88 5.92 7.57
C LEU A 101 -2.35 5.51 7.49
N THR A 102 -2.60 4.22 7.58
CA THR A 102 -3.97 3.71 7.48
C THR A 102 -4.66 3.72 8.84
N ARG A 103 -5.91 4.15 8.87
CA ARG A 103 -6.77 4.13 10.05
C ARG A 103 -7.91 3.12 9.90
N GLU A 104 -8.02 2.51 8.73
CA GLU A 104 -9.02 1.49 8.47
C GLU A 104 -8.65 0.22 9.26
N GLU A 105 -9.64 -0.37 9.92
CA GLU A 105 -9.42 -1.43 10.89
C GLU A 105 -8.68 -2.64 10.34
N PHE A 106 -9.09 -3.16 9.19
CA PHE A 106 -8.47 -4.37 8.64
C PHE A 106 -7.01 -4.13 8.26
N SER A 107 -6.75 -3.08 7.49
CA SER A 107 -5.40 -2.76 7.02
C SER A 107 -4.47 -2.40 8.19
N ARG A 108 -5.00 -1.67 9.17
CA ARG A 108 -4.25 -1.30 10.36
C ARG A 108 -3.86 -2.52 11.17
N ASN A 109 -4.80 -3.44 11.40
CA ASN A 109 -4.52 -4.68 12.13
C ASN A 109 -3.53 -5.56 11.39
N LEU A 110 -3.62 -5.60 10.07
CA LEU A 110 -2.67 -6.35 9.24
C LEU A 110 -1.25 -5.81 9.40
N CYS A 111 -1.08 -4.48 9.34
CA CYS A 111 0.22 -3.84 9.58
C CYS A 111 0.75 -4.14 10.98
N MET A 112 -0.11 -4.06 11.99
CA MET A 112 0.27 -4.34 13.38
C MET A 112 0.79 -5.77 13.54
N ARG A 113 0.12 -6.73 12.94
CA ARG A 113 0.51 -8.14 13.02
C ARG A 113 1.78 -8.43 12.23
N MET A 114 1.97 -7.76 11.12
CA MET A 114 3.19 -7.87 10.32
C MET A 114 4.39 -7.25 11.02
N LYS A 115 4.15 -6.24 11.86
CA LYS A 115 5.20 -5.44 12.52
C LYS A 115 6.10 -4.71 11.53
N ARG A 116 5.65 -4.59 10.28
CA ARG A 116 6.38 -3.94 9.18
C ARG A 116 5.39 -3.23 8.29
N ALA A 117 5.89 -2.33 7.44
CA ALA A 117 5.08 -1.72 6.41
C ALA A 117 4.63 -2.76 5.38
N ILE A 118 3.48 -2.55 4.80
CA ILE A 118 2.95 -3.41 3.73
C ILE A 118 2.74 -2.59 2.47
N VAL A 119 2.83 -3.27 1.32
CA VAL A 119 2.50 -2.67 0.03
C VAL A 119 0.99 -2.69 -0.14
N SER A 120 0.46 -1.64 -0.76
CA SER A 120 -0.93 -1.60 -1.19
C SER A 120 -1.00 -1.01 -2.60
N THR A 121 -1.67 -1.72 -3.49
CA THR A 121 -1.98 -1.22 -4.83
C THR A 121 -3.34 -1.77 -5.23
N SER A 122 -4.01 -1.12 -6.18
CA SER A 122 -5.35 -1.57 -6.60
C SER A 122 -5.32 -2.99 -7.15
N ALA A 123 -6.40 -3.74 -6.91
CA ALA A 123 -6.51 -5.16 -7.27
C ALA A 123 -6.91 -5.34 -8.73
N ASN A 124 -6.13 -4.76 -9.64
CA ASN A 124 -6.33 -4.84 -11.09
C ASN A 124 -4.99 -4.93 -11.81
N VAL A 125 -5.03 -5.46 -13.02
CA VAL A 125 -3.88 -5.35 -13.93
C VAL A 125 -3.79 -3.89 -14.38
N SER A 126 -2.58 -3.36 -14.49
CA SER A 126 -2.35 -1.97 -14.89
C SER A 126 -3.02 -1.67 -16.23
N GLY A 127 -3.74 -0.56 -16.29
CA GLY A 127 -4.51 -0.16 -17.46
C GLY A 127 -5.96 -0.62 -17.45
N GLU A 128 -6.33 -1.55 -16.57
CA GLU A 128 -7.71 -1.97 -16.38
C GLU A 128 -8.37 -1.15 -15.29
N PRO A 129 -9.73 -1.03 -15.29
CA PRO A 129 -10.42 -0.29 -14.22
C PRO A 129 -10.18 -0.90 -12.84
N SER A 130 -10.11 -0.06 -11.82
CA SER A 130 -10.04 -0.51 -10.43
C SER A 130 -11.36 -1.13 -10.01
N PRO A 131 -11.36 -2.29 -9.33
CA PRO A 131 -12.60 -2.94 -8.90
C PRO A 131 -13.25 -2.17 -7.75
N ARG A 132 -14.57 -2.01 -7.82
CA ARG A 132 -15.36 -1.36 -6.76
C ARG A 132 -15.83 -2.35 -5.70
N SER A 133 -15.79 -3.63 -6.02
CA SER A 133 -16.22 -4.70 -5.12
C SER A 133 -15.38 -5.94 -5.38
N PHE A 134 -15.48 -6.91 -4.49
CA PHE A 134 -14.79 -8.19 -4.67
C PHE A 134 -15.21 -8.87 -5.96
N SER A 135 -16.49 -8.81 -6.32
CA SER A 135 -17.00 -9.46 -7.54
C SER A 135 -16.44 -8.86 -8.83
N ASP A 136 -15.94 -7.63 -8.77
CA ASP A 136 -15.36 -6.96 -9.94
C ASP A 136 -13.90 -7.34 -10.19
N ILE A 137 -13.28 -8.08 -9.27
CA ILE A 137 -11.86 -8.43 -9.38
C ILE A 137 -11.68 -9.49 -10.47
N SER A 138 -10.72 -9.22 -11.37
CA SER A 138 -10.41 -10.12 -12.48
C SER A 138 -9.98 -11.50 -11.99
N PRO A 139 -10.42 -12.60 -12.65
CA PRO A 139 -9.89 -13.93 -12.34
C PRO A 139 -8.36 -14.02 -12.43
N ASP A 140 -7.73 -13.26 -13.31
CA ASP A 140 -6.28 -13.25 -13.44
C ASP A 140 -5.61 -12.80 -12.14
N VAL A 141 -6.17 -11.79 -11.47
CA VAL A 141 -5.67 -11.31 -10.18
C VAL A 141 -5.94 -12.34 -9.09
N LEU A 142 -7.16 -12.89 -9.05
CA LEU A 142 -7.53 -13.89 -8.03
C LEU A 142 -6.62 -15.12 -8.06
N GLN A 143 -6.22 -15.56 -9.25
CA GLN A 143 -5.36 -16.72 -9.42
C GLN A 143 -3.89 -16.41 -9.16
N ALA A 144 -3.47 -15.18 -9.33
CA ALA A 144 -2.07 -14.80 -9.24
C ALA A 144 -1.60 -14.53 -7.80
N VAL A 145 -2.51 -14.18 -6.89
CA VAL A 145 -2.17 -13.93 -5.49
C VAL A 145 -2.06 -15.24 -4.72
N ASP A 146 -1.28 -15.22 -3.64
CA ASP A 146 -1.05 -16.42 -2.81
C ASP A 146 -2.18 -16.66 -1.79
N TYR A 147 -2.92 -15.61 -1.45
CA TYR A 147 -4.04 -15.71 -0.50
C TYR A 147 -5.08 -14.64 -0.81
N VAL A 148 -6.34 -15.00 -0.68
CA VAL A 148 -7.47 -14.08 -0.86
C VAL A 148 -8.21 -13.97 0.47
N CYS A 149 -8.24 -12.75 1.04
CA CYS A 149 -8.94 -12.51 2.30
C CYS A 149 -10.43 -12.75 2.18
N THR A 150 -11.04 -13.29 3.25
CA THR A 150 -12.46 -13.62 3.27
C THR A 150 -13.33 -12.49 3.83
N SER A 151 -12.72 -11.49 4.46
CA SER A 151 -13.43 -10.38 5.07
C SER A 151 -14.00 -9.43 4.02
N ARG A 152 -15.18 -8.87 4.29
CA ARG A 152 -15.77 -7.78 3.52
C ARG A 152 -16.00 -8.05 2.04
N ARG A 153 -16.12 -9.30 1.61
CA ARG A 153 -16.33 -9.65 0.20
C ARG A 153 -17.66 -9.16 -0.37
N GLU A 154 -18.65 -8.96 0.48
CA GLU A 154 -19.99 -8.55 0.05
C GLU A 154 -20.17 -7.04 0.02
N GLU A 155 -19.19 -6.27 0.48
CA GLU A 155 -19.27 -4.82 0.45
C GLU A 155 -19.02 -4.29 -0.95
N SER A 156 -19.91 -3.39 -1.38
CA SER A 156 -19.73 -2.54 -2.54
C SER A 156 -19.28 -1.19 -2.02
N THR A 157 -18.16 -0.68 -2.48
CA THR A 157 -17.66 0.59 -1.98
C THR A 157 -17.68 1.68 -3.04
N ASN A 158 -18.18 2.86 -2.64
CA ASN A 158 -17.77 4.10 -3.24
C ASN A 158 -16.59 4.58 -2.38
N PRO A 159 -15.34 4.28 -2.76
CA PRO A 159 -14.23 4.64 -1.91
C PRO A 159 -14.17 6.16 -1.74
N PRO A 160 -13.82 6.65 -0.54
CA PRO A 160 -13.59 8.08 -0.36
C PRO A 160 -12.45 8.52 -1.28
N ALA A 161 -12.52 9.73 -1.79
CA ALA A 161 -11.44 10.27 -2.58
C ALA A 161 -10.16 10.25 -1.74
N SER A 162 -9.10 9.65 -2.27
CA SER A 162 -7.79 9.70 -1.63
C SER A 162 -6.98 10.84 -2.22
N SER A 163 -6.06 11.38 -1.42
CA SER A 163 -5.18 12.47 -1.86
C SER A 163 -3.74 11.99 -1.87
N ILE A 164 -2.97 12.48 -2.81
CA ILE A 164 -1.53 12.23 -2.90
C ILE A 164 -0.81 13.57 -2.90
N ILE A 165 0.11 13.74 -1.95
CA ILE A 165 0.91 14.96 -1.81
C ILE A 165 2.38 14.58 -1.84
N LYS A 166 3.17 15.28 -2.64
CA LYS A 166 4.62 15.12 -2.65
C LYS A 166 5.26 16.24 -1.82
N LEU A 167 6.07 15.84 -0.83
CA LEU A 167 6.84 16.77 0.00
C LEU A 167 8.31 16.62 -0.32
N GLY A 168 8.95 17.71 -0.70
CA GLY A 168 10.39 17.76 -0.87
C GLY A 168 11.11 17.93 0.46
N ALA A 169 12.39 17.59 0.51
CA ALA A 169 13.24 17.80 1.67
C ALA A 169 13.64 19.28 1.73
N GLY A 170 13.19 19.96 2.75
CA GLY A 170 13.50 21.37 2.98
C GLY A 170 12.42 22.35 2.63
#